data_cacd77cdf453d9aefbc19230adb076c1
#
_entry.id   cacd77cdf453d9aefbc19230adb076c1
#
_cell.length_a   1.000
_cell.length_b   1.000
_cell.length_c   1.000
_cell.angle_alpha   90.00
_cell.angle_beta   90.00
_cell.angle_gamma   90.00
#
_symmetry.space_group_name_H-M   'P 1'
#
loop_
_entity.id
_entity.type
_entity.pdbx_description
1 polymer ?
#
loop_
_entity_poly.entity_id
_entity_poly.type
_entity_poly.pdbx_seq_one_letter_code
_entity_poly.pdbx_strand_id
1 'polypeptide(L)'
;MILLLFLFSLALGAPSESPSDGSKVKLQLDDHRVKLLRGSCPMFWYSFNGRCYKYVATHMSWADAELYCVSQRANLVSIYNEEEEEFVKSLIKNFDHAQRYTWIGLSDIHKEGRWMWSDGCAVNFTHWNVGEPNNGLGGKTEQCVHSIGDSKKWNDQKCSLNLPSVCATRINCP
;
A
#
# COMPACT_ATOMS: atom_id res chain seq x y z
N MET A 1 -41.77 -68.56 -8.81
CA MET A 1 -42.02 -67.59 -7.74
C MET A 1 -40.68 -67.08 -7.28
N ILE A 2 -40.28 -65.94 -7.75
CA ILE A 2 -38.98 -65.33 -7.41
C ILE A 2 -39.27 -64.09 -6.57
N LEU A 3 -38.83 -64.12 -5.30
CA LEU A 3 -39.01 -63.06 -4.34
C LEU A 3 -37.88 -62.04 -4.49
N LEU A 4 -38.20 -60.84 -4.98
CA LEU A 4 -37.27 -59.70 -5.10
C LEU A 4 -37.24 -58.93 -3.75
N LEU A 5 -36.14 -59.02 -3.03
CA LEU A 5 -35.90 -58.19 -1.86
C LEU A 5 -35.30 -56.82 -2.27
N PHE A 6 -36.09 -55.78 -2.07
CA PHE A 6 -35.59 -54.39 -2.20
C PHE A 6 -34.86 -53.99 -0.93
N LEU A 7 -33.55 -53.77 -1.02
CA LEU A 7 -32.77 -53.15 0.05
C LEU A 7 -32.89 -51.62 -0.08
N PHE A 8 -33.57 -51.00 0.88
CA PHE A 8 -33.54 -49.56 1.08
C PHE A 8 -32.23 -49.14 1.71
N SER A 9 -31.40 -48.42 0.97
CA SER A 9 -30.23 -47.75 1.49
C SER A 9 -30.65 -46.41 2.10
N LEU A 10 -30.54 -46.26 3.42
CA LEU A 10 -30.69 -45.01 4.14
C LEU A 10 -29.43 -44.17 3.92
N ALA A 11 -29.54 -43.11 3.14
CA ALA A 11 -28.53 -42.07 3.07
C ALA A 11 -28.62 -41.16 4.31
N LEU A 12 -27.69 -41.28 5.21
CA LEU A 12 -27.49 -40.35 6.31
C LEU A 12 -26.96 -39.02 5.75
N GLY A 13 -27.76 -37.97 5.86
CA GLY A 13 -27.37 -36.64 5.52
C GLY A 13 -26.25 -36.13 6.46
N ALA A 14 -25.16 -35.70 5.89
CA ALA A 14 -24.12 -34.99 6.61
C ALA A 14 -24.58 -33.55 6.92
N PRO A 15 -24.24 -33.00 8.07
CA PRO A 15 -24.52 -31.58 8.37
C PRO A 15 -23.64 -30.68 7.51
N SER A 16 -24.25 -29.70 6.88
CA SER A 16 -23.54 -28.62 6.17
C SER A 16 -22.90 -27.68 7.20
N GLU A 17 -21.60 -27.77 7.37
CA GLU A 17 -20.82 -26.75 8.06
C GLU A 17 -20.66 -25.54 7.13
N SER A 18 -21.17 -24.39 7.57
CA SER A 18 -20.87 -23.12 6.97
C SER A 18 -19.44 -22.71 7.36
N PRO A 19 -18.58 -22.31 6.41
CA PRO A 19 -17.27 -21.80 6.76
C PRO A 19 -17.39 -20.35 7.22
N SER A 20 -17.31 -20.12 8.52
CA SER A 20 -16.90 -18.86 9.07
C SER A 20 -15.39 -18.80 9.03
N ASP A 21 -14.80 -18.38 7.94
CA ASP A 21 -13.36 -18.18 7.89
C ASP A 21 -13.04 -16.68 7.80
N GLY A 22 -12.73 -16.15 8.98
CA GLY A 22 -11.95 -14.94 9.12
C GLY A 22 -10.49 -15.23 8.77
N SER A 23 -10.20 -15.48 7.51
CA SER A 23 -8.86 -15.75 7.04
C SER A 23 -8.01 -14.48 7.13
N LYS A 24 -7.26 -14.35 8.23
CA LYS A 24 -6.06 -13.51 8.29
C LYS A 24 -5.12 -14.03 7.22
N VAL A 25 -4.98 -13.30 6.14
CA VAL A 25 -3.99 -13.60 5.09
C VAL A 25 -2.60 -13.46 5.70
N LYS A 26 -2.04 -14.59 6.11
CA LYS A 26 -0.66 -14.69 6.56
C LYS A 26 0.22 -14.57 5.31
N LEU A 27 1.01 -13.50 5.21
CA LEU A 27 2.03 -13.38 4.17
C LEU A 27 2.96 -14.59 4.23
N GLN A 28 2.87 -15.45 3.23
CA GLN A 28 3.79 -16.57 3.07
C GLN A 28 4.99 -16.07 2.28
N LEU A 29 6.11 -15.91 2.96
CA LEU A 29 7.41 -15.61 2.37
C LEU A 29 7.95 -16.85 1.65
N ASP A 30 7.71 -16.94 0.36
CA ASP A 30 8.46 -17.81 -0.54
C ASP A 30 9.36 -16.96 -1.42
N ASP A 31 10.67 -17.20 -1.27
CA ASP A 31 11.78 -16.78 -2.13
C ASP A 31 11.69 -15.36 -2.72
N HIS A 32 11.96 -14.34 -1.89
CA HIS A 32 12.26 -12.94 -2.24
C HIS A 32 11.24 -12.13 -3.08
N ARG A 33 10.06 -12.67 -3.40
CA ARG A 33 8.96 -11.93 -4.04
C ARG A 33 7.68 -12.06 -3.24
N VAL A 34 7.23 -10.94 -2.67
CA VAL A 34 5.87 -10.86 -2.12
C VAL A 34 4.87 -11.06 -3.25
N LYS A 35 4.00 -12.07 -3.13
CA LYS A 35 2.93 -12.30 -4.09
C LYS A 35 1.90 -11.18 -3.96
N LEU A 36 1.91 -10.25 -4.91
CA LEU A 36 0.91 -9.18 -4.97
C LEU A 36 -0.45 -9.75 -5.37
N LEU A 37 -1.45 -9.57 -4.51
CA LEU A 37 -2.81 -10.00 -4.76
C LEU A 37 -3.65 -8.82 -5.27
N ARG A 38 -4.43 -9.05 -6.33
CA ARG A 38 -5.36 -8.03 -6.84
C ARG A 38 -6.61 -7.88 -5.98
N GLY A 39 -7.07 -8.95 -5.35
CA GLY A 39 -8.33 -8.93 -4.62
C GLY A 39 -9.47 -8.37 -5.48
N SER A 40 -10.28 -7.47 -4.89
CA SER A 40 -11.35 -6.73 -5.56
C SER A 40 -10.89 -5.42 -6.24
N CYS A 41 -9.58 -5.15 -6.24
CA CYS A 41 -9.04 -3.92 -6.80
C CYS A 41 -9.12 -3.87 -8.33
N PRO A 42 -9.18 -2.66 -8.93
CA PRO A 42 -9.15 -2.47 -10.38
C PRO A 42 -7.90 -3.09 -11.03
N MET A 43 -7.90 -3.17 -12.36
CA MET A 43 -6.74 -3.65 -13.11
C MET A 43 -5.50 -2.80 -12.80
N PHE A 44 -4.35 -3.46 -12.59
CA PHE A 44 -3.06 -2.86 -12.19
C PHE A 44 -3.03 -2.24 -10.78
N TRP A 45 -4.04 -2.51 -9.96
CA TRP A 45 -4.04 -2.19 -8.54
C TRP A 45 -3.93 -3.48 -7.71
N TYR A 46 -3.29 -3.37 -6.56
CA TYR A 46 -3.01 -4.50 -5.67
C TYR A 46 -3.61 -4.26 -4.31
N SER A 47 -4.21 -5.31 -3.75
CA SER A 47 -4.96 -5.24 -2.50
C SER A 47 -4.08 -5.56 -1.30
N PHE A 48 -4.18 -4.71 -0.28
CA PHE A 48 -3.64 -4.98 1.04
C PHE A 48 -4.56 -4.36 2.10
N ASN A 49 -4.96 -5.13 3.10
CA ASN A 49 -5.82 -4.70 4.22
C ASN A 49 -7.04 -3.88 3.78
N GLY A 50 -7.74 -4.32 2.72
CA GLY A 50 -8.96 -3.66 2.23
C GLY A 50 -8.74 -2.38 1.41
N ARG A 51 -7.50 -2.00 1.15
CA ARG A 51 -7.10 -0.83 0.36
C ARG A 51 -6.45 -1.26 -0.94
N CYS A 52 -6.54 -0.46 -1.98
CA CYS A 52 -5.92 -0.73 -3.29
C CYS A 52 -4.75 0.21 -3.54
N TYR A 53 -3.64 -0.32 -4.04
CA TYR A 53 -2.38 0.39 -4.26
C TYR A 53 -1.90 0.21 -5.69
N LYS A 54 -1.27 1.24 -6.24
CA LYS A 54 -0.70 1.23 -7.58
C LYS A 54 0.66 1.92 -7.60
N TYR A 55 1.68 1.23 -8.11
CA TYR A 55 2.95 1.86 -8.44
C TYR A 55 2.85 2.62 -9.77
N VAL A 56 3.35 3.84 -9.81
CA VAL A 56 3.36 4.73 -10.97
C VAL A 56 4.80 5.00 -11.35
N ALA A 57 5.27 4.36 -12.42
CA ALA A 57 6.66 4.46 -12.87
C ALA A 57 7.00 5.80 -13.53
N THR A 58 5.99 6.58 -13.93
CA THR A 58 6.21 7.90 -14.53
C THR A 58 6.77 8.84 -13.49
N HIS A 59 7.89 9.49 -13.83
CA HIS A 59 8.53 10.47 -12.97
C HIS A 59 7.78 11.80 -13.05
N MET A 60 7.30 12.29 -11.93
CA MET A 60 6.50 13.52 -11.80
C MET A 60 6.93 14.30 -10.57
N SER A 61 6.68 15.61 -10.52
CA SER A 61 6.74 16.38 -9.28
C SER A 61 5.74 15.81 -8.27
N TRP A 62 5.93 16.09 -6.99
CA TRP A 62 5.02 15.59 -5.95
C TRP A 62 3.58 16.01 -6.21
N ALA A 63 3.37 17.27 -6.58
CA ALA A 63 2.03 17.81 -6.86
C ALA A 63 1.39 17.15 -8.10
N ASP A 64 2.16 16.93 -9.17
CA ASP A 64 1.65 16.26 -10.37
C ASP A 64 1.35 14.79 -10.10
N ALA A 65 2.16 14.12 -9.27
CA ALA A 65 1.93 12.76 -8.82
C ALA A 65 0.63 12.65 -7.98
N GLU A 66 0.39 13.60 -7.07
CA GLU A 66 -0.86 13.68 -6.31
C GLU A 66 -2.05 13.90 -7.25
N LEU A 67 -1.98 14.85 -8.18
CA LEU A 67 -3.04 15.10 -9.16
C LEU A 67 -3.31 13.87 -10.03
N TYR A 68 -2.26 13.15 -10.42
CA TYR A 68 -2.42 11.87 -11.11
C TYR A 68 -3.19 10.86 -10.25
N CYS A 69 -2.81 10.67 -8.99
CA CYS A 69 -3.52 9.75 -8.09
C CYS A 69 -4.99 10.18 -7.91
N VAL A 70 -5.26 11.48 -7.74
CA VAL A 70 -6.63 12.02 -7.63
C VAL A 70 -7.45 11.71 -8.89
N SER A 71 -6.86 11.79 -10.09
CA SER A 71 -7.52 11.39 -11.33
C SER A 71 -7.94 9.92 -11.37
N GLN A 72 -7.26 9.09 -10.59
CA GLN A 72 -7.55 7.66 -10.40
C GLN A 72 -8.50 7.39 -9.20
N ARG A 73 -9.08 8.42 -8.59
CA ARG A 73 -9.89 8.38 -7.35
C ARG A 73 -9.11 7.85 -6.14
N ALA A 74 -7.85 8.23 -6.07
CA ALA A 74 -6.91 7.87 -5.02
C ALA A 74 -6.12 9.12 -4.57
N ASN A 75 -5.16 8.96 -3.69
CA ASN A 75 -4.15 9.95 -3.34
C ASN A 75 -2.76 9.29 -3.41
N LEU A 76 -1.69 10.07 -3.33
CA LEU A 76 -0.39 9.53 -2.98
C LEU A 76 -0.53 8.73 -1.66
N VAL A 77 0.16 7.62 -1.57
CA VAL A 77 -0.01 6.68 -0.46
C VAL A 77 0.28 7.33 0.89
N SER A 78 -0.67 7.22 1.83
CA SER A 78 -0.48 7.41 3.26
C SER A 78 -0.17 6.05 3.89
N ILE A 79 0.73 6.03 4.88
CA ILE A 79 1.22 4.81 5.53
C ILE A 79 0.96 4.93 7.03
N TYR A 80 0.22 3.99 7.60
CA TYR A 80 -0.28 4.08 8.97
C TYR A 80 0.41 3.12 9.96
N ASN A 81 1.14 2.14 9.44
CA ASN A 81 1.86 1.16 10.26
C ASN A 81 2.97 0.47 9.45
N GLU A 82 3.78 -0.30 10.14
CA GLU A 82 4.92 -1.00 9.57
C GLU A 82 4.53 -2.06 8.54
N GLU A 83 3.40 -2.77 8.74
CA GLU A 83 2.92 -3.78 7.80
C GLU A 83 2.54 -3.16 6.45
N GLU A 84 1.88 -2.00 6.47
CA GLU A 84 1.53 -1.26 5.26
C GLU A 84 2.79 -0.73 4.56
N GLU A 85 3.76 -0.27 5.32
CA GLU A 85 5.04 0.16 4.77
C GLU A 85 5.78 -0.99 4.08
N GLU A 86 5.87 -2.15 4.70
CA GLU A 86 6.48 -3.34 4.10
C GLU A 86 5.76 -3.76 2.80
N PHE A 87 4.43 -3.65 2.79
CA PHE A 87 3.66 -3.89 1.58
C PHE A 87 4.00 -2.89 0.47
N VAL A 88 4.02 -1.58 0.77
CA VAL A 88 4.36 -0.52 -0.21
C VAL A 88 5.75 -0.73 -0.80
N LYS A 89 6.72 -1.10 0.01
CA LYS A 89 8.09 -1.44 -0.46
C LYS A 89 8.12 -2.66 -1.36
N SER A 90 7.41 -3.69 -0.95
CA SER A 90 7.28 -4.90 -1.76
C SER A 90 6.63 -4.59 -3.11
N LEU A 91 5.64 -3.69 -3.13
CA LEU A 91 5.04 -3.19 -4.35
C LEU A 91 6.07 -2.46 -5.23
N ILE A 92 6.82 -1.51 -4.66
CA ILE A 92 7.87 -0.78 -5.37
C ILE A 92 8.89 -1.77 -5.95
N LYS A 93 9.42 -2.68 -5.15
CA LYS A 93 10.42 -3.69 -5.56
C LYS A 93 9.95 -4.58 -6.70
N ASN A 94 8.66 -4.91 -6.77
CA ASN A 94 8.12 -5.73 -7.85
C ASN A 94 8.13 -5.02 -9.21
N PHE A 95 8.01 -3.69 -9.23
CA PHE A 95 7.97 -2.88 -10.45
C PHE A 95 9.27 -2.14 -10.74
N ASP A 96 10.01 -1.77 -9.72
CA ASP A 96 11.33 -1.14 -9.82
C ASP A 96 12.36 -1.90 -8.99
N HIS A 97 13.06 -2.81 -9.63
CA HIS A 97 14.12 -3.61 -8.97
C HIS A 97 15.27 -2.75 -8.43
N ALA A 98 15.49 -1.57 -9.01
CA ALA A 98 16.47 -0.61 -8.51
C ALA A 98 16.02 0.12 -7.26
N GLN A 99 14.72 -0.03 -6.90
CA GLN A 99 14.11 0.57 -5.71
C GLN A 99 14.46 2.06 -5.57
N ARG A 100 14.23 2.82 -6.64
CA ARG A 100 14.49 4.26 -6.67
C ARG A 100 13.64 4.98 -5.64
N TYR A 101 14.05 6.17 -5.30
CA TYR A 101 13.26 7.10 -4.49
C TYR A 101 11.87 7.24 -5.09
N THR A 102 10.85 7.11 -4.25
CA THR A 102 9.46 7.02 -4.69
C THR A 102 8.59 7.92 -3.81
N TRP A 103 7.84 8.84 -4.40
CA TRP A 103 6.94 9.73 -3.68
C TRP A 103 5.89 8.98 -2.87
N ILE A 104 5.70 9.43 -1.63
CA ILE A 104 4.57 9.08 -0.77
C ILE A 104 3.78 10.35 -0.44
N GLY A 105 2.58 10.23 0.13
CA GLY A 105 1.65 11.33 0.30
C GLY A 105 1.92 12.27 1.47
N LEU A 106 3.10 12.22 2.10
CA LEU A 106 3.44 13.04 3.24
C LEU A 106 4.09 14.35 2.81
N SER A 107 3.64 15.47 3.37
CA SER A 107 4.24 16.78 3.14
C SER A 107 3.98 17.75 4.28
N ASP A 108 4.81 18.78 4.41
CA ASP A 108 4.60 19.93 5.30
C ASP A 108 4.49 21.26 4.54
N ILE A 109 4.09 21.18 3.25
CA ILE A 109 3.89 22.34 2.35
C ILE A 109 3.04 23.44 3.01
N HIS A 110 2.02 23.06 3.78
CA HIS A 110 1.11 24.03 4.41
C HIS A 110 1.73 24.75 5.60
N LYS A 111 2.60 24.09 6.32
CA LYS A 111 3.31 24.66 7.46
C LYS A 111 4.53 23.83 7.81
N GLU A 112 5.68 24.45 7.76
CA GLU A 112 6.96 23.88 8.14
C GLU A 112 6.91 23.10 9.48
N GLY A 113 7.39 21.85 9.45
CA GLY A 113 7.40 20.92 10.58
C GLY A 113 6.01 20.37 10.95
N ARG A 114 4.96 20.64 10.15
CA ARG A 114 3.60 20.10 10.35
C ARG A 114 3.25 19.14 9.22
N TRP A 115 3.70 17.93 9.39
CA TRP A 115 3.51 16.86 8.41
C TRP A 115 2.04 16.45 8.29
N MET A 116 1.56 16.33 7.05
CA MET A 116 0.17 15.97 6.73
C MET A 116 0.15 14.99 5.57
N TRP A 117 -0.74 14.01 5.65
CA TRP A 117 -1.04 13.15 4.51
C TRP A 117 -1.92 13.88 3.49
N SER A 118 -1.69 13.66 2.20
CA SER A 118 -2.47 14.25 1.12
C SER A 118 -3.94 13.79 1.10
N ASP A 119 -4.24 12.63 1.67
CA ASP A 119 -5.62 12.13 1.82
C ASP A 119 -6.38 12.76 2.99
N GLY A 120 -5.73 13.58 3.82
CA GLY A 120 -6.30 14.30 4.95
C GLY A 120 -6.33 13.53 6.27
N CYS A 121 -5.80 12.32 6.32
CA CYS A 121 -5.72 11.55 7.57
C CYS A 121 -4.59 12.03 8.49
N ALA A 122 -4.72 11.73 9.79
CA ALA A 122 -3.70 12.08 10.78
C ALA A 122 -2.40 11.30 10.58
N VAL A 123 -1.27 11.94 10.90
CA VAL A 123 0.06 11.32 10.87
C VAL A 123 0.33 10.69 12.23
N ASN A 124 0.03 9.41 12.39
CA ASN A 124 0.24 8.64 13.62
C ASN A 124 1.46 7.70 13.54
N PHE A 125 2.00 7.49 12.35
CA PHE A 125 3.18 6.66 12.08
C PHE A 125 4.14 7.44 11.20
N THR A 126 5.43 7.36 11.52
CA THR A 126 6.53 7.92 10.71
C THR A 126 7.73 6.99 10.76
N HIS A 127 8.48 6.93 9.65
CA HIS A 127 9.65 6.08 9.55
C HIS A 127 10.82 6.83 8.88
N TRP A 128 11.22 7.93 9.51
CA TRP A 128 12.29 8.78 9.01
C TRP A 128 13.64 8.08 8.99
N ASN A 129 14.46 8.40 7.99
CA ASN A 129 15.86 8.01 7.98
C ASN A 129 16.63 8.74 9.10
N VAL A 130 17.79 8.23 9.45
CA VAL A 130 18.63 8.86 10.47
C VAL A 130 19.04 10.26 10.01
N GLY A 131 18.69 11.26 10.83
CA GLY A 131 18.96 12.66 10.55
C GLY A 131 17.87 13.37 9.75
N GLU A 132 16.78 12.68 9.35
CA GLU A 132 15.63 13.25 8.65
C GLU A 132 14.44 13.51 9.60
N PRO A 133 13.56 14.43 9.27
CA PRO A 133 13.62 15.41 8.16
C PRO A 133 14.66 16.50 8.43
N ASN A 134 15.45 16.89 7.41
CA ASN A 134 16.56 17.84 7.57
C ASN A 134 16.40 19.17 6.80
N ASN A 135 15.37 19.28 5.96
CA ASN A 135 15.07 20.47 5.14
C ASN A 135 16.25 20.91 4.24
N GLY A 136 17.02 19.95 3.71
CA GLY A 136 18.20 20.28 2.93
C GLY A 136 19.25 21.03 3.76
N LEU A 137 19.53 20.55 4.98
CA LEU A 137 20.47 21.16 5.93
C LEU A 137 20.03 22.57 6.42
N GLY A 138 18.72 22.75 6.64
CA GLY A 138 18.17 23.97 7.26
C GLY A 138 17.68 25.03 6.29
N GLY A 139 17.63 24.72 4.97
CA GLY A 139 17.17 25.65 3.92
C GLY A 139 15.66 25.82 3.80
N LYS A 140 14.83 25.09 4.54
CA LYS A 140 13.36 25.04 4.44
C LYS A 140 12.86 24.82 3.00
N THR A 141 13.53 23.96 2.26
CA THR A 141 13.26 23.78 0.81
C THR A 141 12.77 22.38 0.48
N GLU A 142 12.73 21.48 1.47
CA GLU A 142 12.35 20.08 1.29
C GLU A 142 11.07 19.78 2.07
N GLN A 143 9.94 19.86 1.38
CA GLN A 143 8.61 19.83 1.99
C GLN A 143 7.80 18.60 1.57
N CYS A 144 8.36 17.72 0.75
CA CYS A 144 7.70 16.54 0.24
C CYS A 144 8.51 15.30 0.55
N VAL A 145 7.84 14.20 0.83
CA VAL A 145 8.50 13.00 1.35
C VAL A 145 8.52 11.88 0.32
N HIS A 146 9.68 11.26 0.19
CA HIS A 146 9.84 10.03 -0.56
C HIS A 146 10.32 8.87 0.32
N SER A 147 10.00 7.67 -0.08
CA SER A 147 10.58 6.44 0.46
C SER A 147 11.97 6.24 -0.13
N ILE A 148 12.93 5.86 0.70
CA ILE A 148 14.30 5.49 0.30
C ILE A 148 14.32 3.97 0.10
N GLY A 149 14.40 3.50 -1.13
CA GLY A 149 14.44 2.13 -1.57
C GLY A 149 14.80 1.06 -0.52
N ASP A 150 16.05 0.60 -0.53
CA ASP A 150 16.49 -0.52 0.34
C ASP A 150 16.46 -0.22 1.85
N SER A 151 16.66 1.04 2.26
CA SER A 151 16.74 1.40 3.68
C SER A 151 15.40 1.39 4.40
N LYS A 152 14.32 1.32 3.63
CA LYS A 152 12.95 1.31 4.17
C LYS A 152 12.56 2.55 4.97
N LYS A 153 13.15 3.69 4.72
CA LYS A 153 13.00 4.91 5.51
C LYS A 153 12.60 6.07 4.63
N TRP A 154 12.17 7.14 5.26
CA TRP A 154 11.66 8.32 4.59
C TRP A 154 12.67 9.46 4.65
N ASN A 155 12.67 10.28 3.62
CA ASN A 155 13.43 11.52 3.55
C ASN A 155 12.56 12.63 2.98
N ASP A 156 12.71 13.84 3.52
CA ASP A 156 12.14 15.04 2.91
C ASP A 156 12.97 15.49 1.71
N GLN A 157 12.31 16.06 0.72
CA GLN A 157 12.94 16.47 -0.53
C GLN A 157 12.16 17.59 -1.20
N LYS A 158 12.80 18.31 -2.11
CA LYS A 158 12.17 19.35 -2.92
C LYS A 158 11.01 18.78 -3.72
N CYS A 159 9.81 19.33 -3.54
CA CYS A 159 8.59 18.87 -4.20
C CYS A 159 8.66 18.92 -5.75
N SER A 160 9.57 19.73 -6.31
CA SER A 160 9.79 19.83 -7.76
C SER A 160 10.62 18.69 -8.36
N LEU A 161 11.21 17.83 -7.55
CA LEU A 161 11.96 16.68 -8.06
C LEU A 161 10.99 15.70 -8.76
N ASN A 162 11.42 15.15 -9.88
CA ASN A 162 10.61 14.18 -10.61
C ASN A 162 10.95 12.76 -10.18
N LEU A 163 10.01 12.09 -9.52
CA LEU A 163 10.15 10.72 -9.02
C LEU A 163 8.94 9.85 -9.43
N PRO A 164 9.10 8.52 -9.46
CA PRO A 164 7.98 7.61 -9.45
C PRO A 164 7.17 7.77 -8.16
N SER A 165 5.98 7.19 -8.11
CA SER A 165 5.09 7.35 -6.95
C SER A 165 4.27 6.10 -6.66
N VAL A 166 3.64 6.06 -5.49
CA VAL A 166 2.62 5.08 -5.16
C VAL A 166 1.32 5.80 -4.85
N CYS A 167 0.25 5.40 -5.56
CA CYS A 167 -1.12 5.81 -5.23
C CYS A 167 -1.80 4.75 -4.36
N ALA A 168 -2.70 5.21 -3.46
CA ALA A 168 -3.58 4.33 -2.72
C ALA A 168 -5.00 4.89 -2.65
N THR A 169 -6.02 4.02 -2.72
CA THR A 169 -7.42 4.44 -2.56
C THR A 169 -7.66 4.99 -1.17
N ARG A 170 -8.61 5.93 -1.07
CA ARG A 170 -9.00 6.49 0.23
C ARG A 170 -9.62 5.42 1.13
N ILE A 171 -9.39 5.57 2.42
CA ILE A 171 -10.06 4.81 3.49
C ILE A 171 -10.72 5.80 4.45
N ASN A 172 -11.56 5.30 5.35
CA ASN A 172 -11.87 6.04 6.57
C ASN A 172 -10.59 6.11 7.40
N CYS A 173 -10.19 7.30 7.82
CA CYS A 173 -8.96 7.48 8.59
C CYS A 173 -8.96 6.58 9.84
N PRO A 174 -7.87 5.86 10.11
CA PRO A 174 -7.74 5.01 11.29
C PRO A 174 -7.58 5.83 12.59
#